data_fa3d65530cf460f28dddfbfabea13234
#
_entry.id   fa3d65530cf460f28dddfbfabea13234
#
_cell.length_a   1.000
_cell.length_b   1.000
_cell.length_c   1.000
_cell.angle_alpha   90.00
_cell.angle_beta   90.00
_cell.angle_gamma   90.00
#
_symmetry.space_group_name_H-M   'P 1'
#
loop_
_entity.id
_entity.type
_entity.pdbx_description
1 polymer ?
#
loop_
_entity_poly.entity_id
_entity_poly.type
_entity_poly.pdbx_seq_one_letter_code
_entity_poly.pdbx_strand_id
1 'polypeptide(L)'
;MTSTGEAVIFWILGPLMVIAALGLLFARKAVHAALSVAFVMVNLGVLYIVQQADFLGIAQVFVYTGAVMMFFLFVLMLVGVDSSDSLIETIRGQKAAAIVLCLGLALVMFFALGSLTLPEPKFLDAVNADPGNVSGVAELIFGKYVWIFELTSALLITAAVGAMVLAHRQRIGEKRSQKDWSQRRIRENEFVSGLPVPGVYARHNAVDTPALLPDGTPTSLSVSRVLQSRDQIGTPDTYHAAEQAIENEIEEGSQR
;
A
#
# COMPACT_ATOMS: atom_id res chain seq x y z
N MET A 1 23.52 5.75 32.96
CA MET A 1 22.49 6.77 33.13
C MET A 1 22.06 7.21 31.76
N THR A 2 20.77 7.18 31.46
CA THR A 2 20.28 7.76 30.20
C THR A 2 20.69 9.22 30.15
N SER A 3 21.29 9.64 29.04
CA SER A 3 21.64 11.04 28.83
C SER A 3 20.36 11.88 28.90
N THR A 4 20.42 13.07 29.46
CA THR A 4 19.25 13.99 29.49
C THR A 4 18.68 14.20 28.09
N GLY A 5 19.55 14.20 27.06
CA GLY A 5 19.13 14.29 25.65
C GLY A 5 18.31 13.09 25.19
N GLU A 6 18.73 11.87 25.52
CA GLU A 6 17.99 10.63 25.19
C GLU A 6 16.60 10.63 25.83
N ALA A 7 16.51 11.01 27.10
CA ALA A 7 15.24 11.10 27.80
C ALA A 7 14.29 12.12 27.13
N VAL A 8 14.80 13.29 26.76
CA VAL A 8 14.00 14.32 26.06
C VAL A 8 13.50 13.80 24.72
N ILE A 9 14.38 13.19 23.91
CA ILE A 9 13.99 12.61 22.61
C ILE A 9 12.92 11.53 22.79
N PHE A 10 13.10 10.64 23.78
CA PHE A 10 12.12 9.59 24.06
C PHE A 10 10.75 10.17 24.45
N TRP A 11 10.72 11.18 25.32
CA TRP A 11 9.46 11.80 25.75
C TRP A 11 8.75 12.61 24.66
N ILE A 12 9.48 13.02 23.63
CA ILE A 12 8.89 13.65 22.43
C ILE A 12 8.39 12.59 21.44
N LEU A 13 9.26 11.65 21.06
CA LEU A 13 8.95 10.67 20.01
C LEU A 13 7.97 9.60 20.50
N GLY A 14 8.04 9.18 21.77
CA GLY A 14 7.15 8.15 22.33
C GLY A 14 5.66 8.50 22.18
N PRO A 15 5.21 9.63 22.75
CA PRO A 15 3.82 10.06 22.59
C PRO A 15 3.43 10.30 21.13
N LEU A 16 4.34 10.83 20.30
CA LEU A 16 4.11 11.05 18.88
C LEU A 16 3.86 9.73 18.13
N MET A 17 4.62 8.70 18.45
CA MET A 17 4.40 7.34 17.88
C MET A 17 3.07 6.75 18.33
N VAL A 18 2.69 6.93 19.60
CA VAL A 18 1.39 6.47 20.12
C VAL A 18 0.24 7.14 19.39
N ILE A 19 0.31 8.46 19.18
CA ILE A 19 -0.70 9.21 18.42
C ILE A 19 -0.76 8.71 16.98
N ALA A 20 0.38 8.50 16.33
CA ALA A 20 0.43 7.97 14.98
C ALA A 20 -0.11 6.53 14.90
N ALA A 21 0.19 5.67 15.89
CA ALA A 21 -0.34 4.32 15.97
C ALA A 21 -1.88 4.31 16.15
N LEU A 22 -2.43 5.26 16.93
CA LEU A 22 -3.88 5.48 16.99
C LEU A 22 -4.45 5.96 15.65
N GLY A 23 -3.66 6.70 14.86
CA GLY A 23 -4.01 7.08 13.50
C GLY A 23 -4.31 5.88 12.59
N LEU A 24 -3.60 4.75 12.77
CA LEU A 24 -3.90 3.50 12.07
C LEU A 24 -5.33 3.00 12.38
N LEU A 25 -5.74 3.08 13.64
CA LEU A 25 -7.05 2.59 14.09
C LEU A 25 -8.21 3.47 13.59
N PHE A 26 -8.01 4.79 13.54
CA PHE A 26 -9.04 5.76 13.18
C PHE A 26 -9.02 6.16 11.70
N ALA A 27 -8.02 5.74 10.93
CA ALA A 27 -7.91 6.08 9.52
C ALA A 27 -9.00 5.39 8.70
N ARG A 28 -9.80 6.18 8.01
CA ARG A 28 -10.86 5.67 7.10
C ARG A 28 -10.31 5.15 5.77
N LYS A 29 -9.14 5.63 5.37
CA LYS A 29 -8.50 5.22 4.12
C LYS A 29 -7.25 4.39 4.43
N ALA A 30 -7.12 3.21 3.85
CA ALA A 30 -5.98 2.30 4.09
C ALA A 30 -4.62 2.94 3.83
N VAL A 31 -4.54 3.84 2.83
CA VAL A 31 -3.30 4.57 2.54
C VAL A 31 -2.88 5.46 3.72
N HIS A 32 -3.83 6.16 4.38
CA HIS A 32 -3.52 6.97 5.56
C HIS A 32 -3.12 6.12 6.76
N ALA A 33 -3.79 4.96 6.94
CA ALA A 33 -3.41 3.97 7.95
C ALA A 33 -1.97 3.50 7.75
N ALA A 34 -1.61 3.11 6.53
CA ALA A 34 -0.27 2.66 6.20
C ALA A 34 0.79 3.76 6.35
N LEU A 35 0.48 5.01 5.99
CA LEU A 35 1.37 6.16 6.24
C LEU A 35 1.60 6.40 7.73
N SER A 36 0.58 6.22 8.57
CA SER A 36 0.71 6.31 10.03
C SER A 36 1.68 5.25 10.57
N VAL A 37 1.61 4.01 10.06
CA VAL A 37 2.55 2.94 10.42
C VAL A 37 3.96 3.27 9.94
N ALA A 38 4.12 3.75 8.70
CA ALA A 38 5.43 4.15 8.17
C ALA A 38 6.07 5.23 9.04
N PHE A 39 5.29 6.21 9.49
CA PHE A 39 5.77 7.24 10.39
C PHE A 39 6.23 6.68 11.74
N VAL A 40 5.50 5.73 12.33
CA VAL A 40 5.93 5.02 13.55
C VAL A 40 7.24 4.27 13.32
N MET A 41 7.38 3.58 12.18
CA MET A 41 8.57 2.81 11.85
C MET A 41 9.82 3.69 11.70
N VAL A 42 9.70 4.87 11.08
CA VAL A 42 10.80 5.84 10.98
C VAL A 42 11.21 6.35 12.37
N ASN A 43 10.24 6.74 13.21
CA ASN A 43 10.53 7.21 14.57
C ASN A 43 11.20 6.12 15.42
N LEU A 44 10.79 4.86 15.25
CA LEU A 44 11.45 3.72 15.90
C LEU A 44 12.91 3.60 15.46
N GLY A 45 13.20 3.78 14.16
CA GLY A 45 14.56 3.82 13.64
C GLY A 45 15.41 4.92 14.29
N VAL A 46 14.84 6.11 14.47
CA VAL A 46 15.52 7.21 15.18
C VAL A 46 15.82 6.83 16.64
N LEU A 47 14.86 6.20 17.34
CA LEU A 47 15.08 5.75 18.72
C LEU A 47 16.19 4.69 18.83
N TYR A 48 16.31 3.78 17.86
CA TYR A 48 17.41 2.82 17.82
C TYR A 48 18.78 3.51 17.67
N ILE A 49 18.88 4.52 16.79
CA ILE A 49 20.13 5.29 16.63
C ILE A 49 20.46 6.05 17.92
N VAL A 50 19.49 6.68 18.55
CA VAL A 50 19.66 7.37 19.84
C VAL A 50 20.16 6.41 20.93
N GLN A 51 19.75 5.15 20.89
CA GLN A 51 20.20 4.07 21.78
C GLN A 51 21.54 3.44 21.34
N GLN A 52 22.21 4.03 20.35
CA GLN A 52 23.49 3.53 19.79
C GLN A 52 23.40 2.12 19.15
N ALA A 53 22.19 1.73 18.75
CA ALA A 53 21.94 0.54 17.95
C ALA A 53 21.89 0.89 16.45
N ASP A 54 23.00 1.42 15.91
CA ASP A 54 23.08 2.01 14.58
C ASP A 54 22.68 1.03 13.49
N PHE A 55 23.17 -0.21 13.54
CA PHE A 55 22.82 -1.24 12.58
C PHE A 55 21.29 -1.48 12.55
N LEU A 56 20.68 -1.58 13.71
CA LEU A 56 19.26 -1.84 13.84
C LEU A 56 18.43 -0.63 13.36
N GLY A 57 18.88 0.58 13.68
CA GLY A 57 18.23 1.82 13.21
C GLY A 57 18.28 1.96 11.69
N ILE A 58 19.42 1.68 11.08
CA ILE A 58 19.58 1.67 9.62
C ILE A 58 18.70 0.60 8.98
N ALA A 59 18.72 -0.64 9.50
CA ALA A 59 17.87 -1.72 9.02
C ALA A 59 16.39 -1.39 9.14
N GLN A 60 15.97 -0.74 10.24
CA GLN A 60 14.59 -0.28 10.45
C GLN A 60 14.13 0.67 9.35
N VAL A 61 14.95 1.63 8.96
CA VAL A 61 14.58 2.62 7.94
C VAL A 61 14.64 2.01 6.54
N PHE A 62 15.74 1.33 6.17
CA PHE A 62 15.91 0.83 4.80
C PHE A 62 15.07 -0.41 4.50
N VAL A 63 15.01 -1.37 5.43
CA VAL A 63 14.30 -2.63 5.18
C VAL A 63 12.84 -2.51 5.55
N TYR A 64 12.53 -2.15 6.80
CA TYR A 64 11.12 -2.14 7.25
C TYR A 64 10.33 -0.98 6.65
N THR A 65 10.87 0.24 6.68
CA THR A 65 10.15 1.39 6.11
C THR A 65 10.33 1.46 4.59
N GLY A 66 11.55 1.30 4.09
CA GLY A 66 11.86 1.44 2.67
C GLY A 66 11.34 0.27 1.82
N ALA A 67 11.70 -0.97 2.13
CA ALA A 67 11.33 -2.11 1.31
C ALA A 67 9.92 -2.64 1.66
N VAL A 68 9.69 -3.03 2.93
CA VAL A 68 8.46 -3.72 3.31
C VAL A 68 7.24 -2.79 3.28
N MET A 69 7.34 -1.62 3.91
CA MET A 69 6.22 -0.69 3.95
C MET A 69 5.91 -0.05 2.59
N MET A 70 6.94 0.27 1.79
CA MET A 70 6.71 0.79 0.43
C MET A 70 6.05 -0.25 -0.46
N PHE A 71 6.46 -1.52 -0.35
CA PHE A 71 5.79 -2.62 -1.06
C PHE A 71 4.34 -2.78 -0.61
N PHE A 72 4.09 -2.73 0.70
CA PHE A 72 2.75 -2.81 1.26
C PHE A 72 1.84 -1.67 0.79
N LEU A 73 2.34 -0.42 0.81
CA LEU A 73 1.66 0.75 0.27
C LEU A 73 1.33 0.60 -1.21
N PHE A 74 2.28 0.09 -2.00
CA PHE A 74 2.09 -0.16 -3.42
C PHE A 74 0.97 -1.18 -3.67
N VAL A 75 0.98 -2.29 -2.91
CA VAL A 75 -0.07 -3.31 -3.01
C VAL A 75 -1.44 -2.75 -2.62
N LEU A 76 -1.54 -2.00 -1.53
CA LEU A 76 -2.79 -1.35 -1.12
C LEU A 76 -3.31 -0.36 -2.16
N MET A 77 -2.41 0.38 -2.81
CA MET A 77 -2.76 1.32 -3.86
C MET A 77 -3.27 0.60 -5.12
N LEU A 78 -2.67 -0.54 -5.50
CA LEU A 78 -3.07 -1.31 -6.69
C LEU A 78 -4.36 -2.10 -6.49
N VAL A 79 -4.49 -2.76 -5.36
CA VAL A 79 -5.68 -3.57 -5.04
C VAL A 79 -6.88 -2.66 -4.80
N GLY A 80 -6.63 -1.46 -4.27
CA GLY A 80 -7.67 -0.60 -3.75
C GLY A 80 -8.27 -1.22 -2.48
N VAL A 81 -8.89 -0.40 -1.66
CA VAL A 81 -9.72 -0.90 -0.56
C VAL A 81 -11.15 -0.63 -0.96
N ASP A 82 -11.89 -1.68 -1.25
CA ASP A 82 -13.33 -1.59 -1.40
C ASP A 82 -13.89 -1.05 -0.09
N SER A 83 -14.46 0.13 -0.15
CA SER A 83 -15.11 0.79 0.99
C SER A 83 -16.41 0.07 1.41
N SER A 84 -16.71 -1.07 0.82
CA SER A 84 -17.88 -1.90 1.08
C SER A 84 -17.75 -2.82 2.29
N ASP A 85 -16.55 -2.93 2.89
CA ASP A 85 -16.43 -3.63 4.17
C ASP A 85 -17.20 -2.87 5.23
N SER A 86 -18.44 -3.33 5.44
CA SER A 86 -19.33 -2.76 6.43
C SER A 86 -18.74 -3.00 7.83
N LEU A 87 -18.50 -1.93 8.58
CA LEU A 87 -18.14 -1.97 10.01
C LEU A 87 -19.29 -2.47 10.89
N ILE A 88 -20.27 -3.18 10.29
CA ILE A 88 -21.42 -3.74 11.00
C ILE A 88 -20.97 -4.99 11.74
N GLU A 89 -21.22 -5.03 13.04
CA GLU A 89 -20.96 -6.21 13.86
C GLU A 89 -21.73 -7.42 13.32
N THR A 90 -20.99 -8.40 12.82
CA THR A 90 -21.57 -9.68 12.37
C THR A 90 -21.96 -10.57 13.56
N ILE A 91 -21.26 -10.43 14.68
CA ILE A 91 -21.48 -11.22 15.90
C ILE A 91 -21.87 -10.27 17.03
N ARG A 92 -23.06 -10.47 17.62
CA ARG A 92 -23.53 -9.68 18.76
C ARG A 92 -22.59 -9.82 19.96
N GLY A 93 -22.14 -8.68 20.48
CA GLY A 93 -21.26 -8.63 21.65
C GLY A 93 -19.76 -8.73 21.36
N GLN A 94 -19.33 -8.80 20.11
CA GLN A 94 -17.92 -8.86 19.73
C GLN A 94 -17.11 -7.67 20.27
N LYS A 95 -17.66 -6.45 20.23
CA LYS A 95 -17.00 -5.26 20.79
C LYS A 95 -16.79 -5.37 22.29
N ALA A 96 -17.81 -5.82 23.02
CA ALA A 96 -17.71 -6.00 24.47
C ALA A 96 -16.66 -7.06 24.83
N ALA A 97 -16.65 -8.19 24.13
CA ALA A 97 -15.65 -9.24 24.31
C ALA A 97 -14.24 -8.74 23.98
N ALA A 98 -14.06 -7.99 22.89
CA ALA A 98 -12.77 -7.39 22.52
C ALA A 98 -12.26 -6.40 23.57
N ILE A 99 -13.13 -5.55 24.11
CA ILE A 99 -12.76 -4.60 25.19
C ILE A 99 -12.34 -5.35 26.44
N VAL A 100 -13.09 -6.37 26.87
CA VAL A 100 -12.76 -7.16 28.06
C VAL A 100 -11.45 -7.89 27.90
N LEU A 101 -11.21 -8.51 26.72
CA LEU A 101 -9.95 -9.19 26.41
C LEU A 101 -8.77 -8.20 26.37
N CYS A 102 -8.95 -7.04 25.77
CA CYS A 102 -7.92 -6.01 25.69
C CYS A 102 -7.56 -5.46 27.07
N LEU A 103 -8.56 -5.17 27.91
CA LEU A 103 -8.35 -4.74 29.29
C LEU A 103 -7.70 -5.84 30.14
N GLY A 104 -8.14 -7.08 29.98
CA GLY A 104 -7.53 -8.24 30.66
C GLY A 104 -6.06 -8.41 30.29
N LEU A 105 -5.74 -8.34 29.00
CA LEU A 105 -4.36 -8.40 28.52
C LEU A 105 -3.52 -7.21 29.03
N ALA A 106 -4.06 -5.98 28.99
CA ALA A 106 -3.39 -4.79 29.50
C ALA A 106 -3.08 -4.91 31.01
N LEU A 107 -4.01 -5.46 31.76
CA LEU A 107 -3.85 -5.68 33.20
C LEU A 107 -2.79 -6.73 33.50
N VAL A 108 -2.79 -7.84 32.77
CA VAL A 108 -1.74 -8.87 32.87
C VAL A 108 -0.37 -8.29 32.53
N MET A 109 -0.26 -7.53 31.45
CA MET A 109 0.98 -6.85 31.05
C MET A 109 1.46 -5.87 32.10
N PHE A 110 0.54 -5.08 32.68
CA PHE A 110 0.86 -4.13 33.74
C PHE A 110 1.44 -4.82 34.99
N PHE A 111 0.80 -5.89 35.45
CA PHE A 111 1.31 -6.65 36.60
C PHE A 111 2.61 -7.39 36.28
N ALA A 112 2.74 -7.97 35.08
CA ALA A 112 3.96 -8.63 34.67
C ALA A 112 5.15 -7.65 34.63
N LEU A 113 4.97 -6.47 34.04
CA LEU A 113 6.00 -5.42 34.01
C LEU A 113 6.33 -4.88 35.40
N GLY A 114 5.31 -4.70 36.28
CA GLY A 114 5.51 -4.23 37.64
C GLY A 114 6.23 -5.24 38.55
N SER A 115 6.18 -6.54 38.22
CA SER A 115 6.87 -7.61 38.96
C SER A 115 8.27 -7.93 38.45
N LEU A 116 8.69 -7.34 37.31
CA LEU A 116 10.01 -7.57 36.74
C LEU A 116 11.10 -6.86 37.56
N THR A 117 11.97 -7.67 38.18
CA THR A 117 13.25 -7.17 38.67
C THR A 117 14.22 -7.10 37.50
N LEU A 118 14.35 -5.91 36.90
CA LEU A 118 15.27 -5.71 35.81
C LEU A 118 16.71 -5.70 36.36
N PRO A 119 17.65 -6.46 35.78
CA PRO A 119 19.05 -6.31 36.07
C PRO A 119 19.51 -4.88 35.72
N GLU A 120 20.64 -4.46 36.28
CA GLU A 120 21.19 -3.14 35.97
C GLU A 120 21.28 -2.94 34.44
N PRO A 121 20.80 -1.80 33.92
CA PRO A 121 20.80 -1.54 32.49
C PRO A 121 22.25 -1.52 31.96
N LYS A 122 22.55 -2.39 31.02
CA LYS A 122 23.80 -2.39 30.27
C LYS A 122 23.61 -1.47 29.06
N PHE A 123 24.34 -0.37 29.08
CA PHE A 123 24.34 0.57 27.94
C PHE A 123 25.22 0.02 26.81
N LEU A 124 24.82 0.26 25.58
CA LEU A 124 25.57 -0.18 24.40
C LEU A 124 26.90 0.56 24.24
N ASP A 125 27.10 1.71 24.86
CA ASP A 125 28.37 2.46 24.85
C ASP A 125 29.59 1.56 25.10
N ALA A 126 29.55 0.77 26.17
CA ALA A 126 30.64 -0.10 26.53
C ALA A 126 30.82 -1.31 25.57
N VAL A 127 29.71 -1.76 24.99
CA VAL A 127 29.71 -2.88 24.03
C VAL A 127 30.16 -2.42 22.65
N ASN A 128 29.85 -1.19 22.28
CA ASN A 128 30.20 -0.59 21.00
C ASN A 128 31.61 0.04 20.99
N ALA A 129 32.31 0.08 22.13
CA ALA A 129 33.63 0.71 22.20
C ALA A 129 34.66 0.02 21.28
N ASP A 130 34.61 -1.31 21.20
CA ASP A 130 35.45 -2.12 20.32
C ASP A 130 34.76 -3.46 20.04
N PRO A 131 34.53 -3.85 18.78
CA PRO A 131 34.91 -3.26 17.49
C PRO A 131 33.89 -2.28 16.89
N GLY A 132 32.95 -1.78 17.64
CA GLY A 132 31.87 -0.93 17.17
C GLY A 132 30.56 -1.71 16.91
N ASN A 133 29.42 -1.00 16.86
CA ASN A 133 28.08 -1.62 16.76
C ASN A 133 27.95 -2.54 15.53
N VAL A 134 28.27 -2.04 14.33
CA VAL A 134 28.11 -2.79 13.08
C VAL A 134 29.04 -4.01 13.03
N SER A 135 30.30 -3.83 13.41
CA SER A 135 31.30 -4.91 13.42
C SER A 135 30.95 -5.97 14.47
N GLY A 136 30.53 -5.56 15.66
CA GLY A 136 30.12 -6.50 16.72
C GLY A 136 28.90 -7.33 16.34
N VAL A 137 27.91 -6.71 15.68
CA VAL A 137 26.76 -7.46 15.14
C VAL A 137 27.19 -8.41 14.03
N ALA A 138 28.11 -8.00 13.16
CA ALA A 138 28.65 -8.85 12.10
C ALA A 138 29.39 -10.08 12.67
N GLU A 139 30.23 -9.91 13.70
CA GLU A 139 30.90 -11.02 14.36
C GLU A 139 29.91 -12.03 14.96
N LEU A 140 28.82 -11.54 15.54
CA LEU A 140 27.79 -12.43 16.08
C LEU A 140 27.05 -13.19 14.97
N ILE A 141 26.66 -12.51 13.87
CA ILE A 141 25.91 -13.10 12.76
C ILE A 141 26.78 -14.16 12.05
N PHE A 142 28.00 -13.80 11.66
CA PHE A 142 28.87 -14.66 10.87
C PHE A 142 29.68 -15.65 11.71
N GLY A 143 29.73 -15.47 13.03
CA GLY A 143 30.36 -16.38 13.96
C GLY A 143 29.33 -17.30 14.64
N LYS A 144 28.80 -16.84 15.77
CA LYS A 144 27.93 -17.65 16.63
C LYS A 144 26.60 -18.04 15.99
N TYR A 145 26.02 -17.16 15.19
CA TYR A 145 24.68 -17.32 14.60
C TYR A 145 24.68 -17.62 13.10
N VAL A 146 25.79 -18.08 12.56
CA VAL A 146 25.93 -18.37 11.12
C VAL A 146 24.88 -19.32 10.58
N TRP A 147 24.50 -20.34 11.33
CA TRP A 147 23.43 -21.28 10.93
C TRP A 147 22.06 -20.61 10.79
N ILE A 148 21.73 -19.69 11.69
CA ILE A 148 20.48 -18.95 11.63
C ILE A 148 20.51 -18.00 10.44
N PHE A 149 21.65 -17.39 10.16
CA PHE A 149 21.86 -16.53 8.99
C PHE A 149 21.65 -17.32 7.68
N GLU A 150 22.24 -18.51 7.56
CA GLU A 150 22.06 -19.37 6.37
C GLU A 150 20.61 -19.83 6.18
N LEU A 151 19.95 -20.25 7.26
CA LEU A 151 18.54 -20.65 7.22
C LEU A 151 17.61 -19.50 6.79
N THR A 152 17.86 -18.29 7.31
CA THR A 152 17.09 -17.10 6.88
C THR A 152 17.37 -16.73 5.44
N SER A 153 18.60 -16.88 4.96
CA SER A 153 18.96 -16.68 3.56
C SER A 153 18.24 -17.69 2.64
N ALA A 154 18.24 -18.97 3.01
CA ALA A 154 17.50 -20.00 2.29
C ALA A 154 15.99 -19.72 2.27
N LEU A 155 15.44 -19.25 3.39
CA LEU A 155 14.03 -18.85 3.49
C LEU A 155 13.70 -17.69 2.55
N LEU A 156 14.56 -16.67 2.50
CA LEU A 156 14.39 -15.53 1.60
C LEU A 156 14.43 -15.92 0.13
N ILE A 157 15.37 -16.81 -0.25
CA ILE A 157 15.44 -17.35 -1.62
C ILE A 157 14.15 -18.13 -1.95
N THR A 158 13.71 -18.99 -1.04
CA THR A 158 12.49 -19.77 -1.21
C THR A 158 11.27 -18.87 -1.35
N ALA A 159 11.18 -17.83 -0.53
CA ALA A 159 10.09 -16.85 -0.60
C ALA A 159 10.09 -16.10 -1.93
N ALA A 160 11.27 -15.67 -2.41
CA ALA A 160 11.39 -14.98 -3.70
C ALA A 160 11.00 -15.88 -4.88
N VAL A 161 11.46 -17.13 -4.89
CA VAL A 161 11.08 -18.12 -5.91
C VAL A 161 9.58 -18.44 -5.82
N GLY A 162 9.06 -18.64 -4.62
CA GLY A 162 7.63 -18.86 -4.39
C GLY A 162 6.77 -17.71 -4.89
N ALA A 163 7.14 -16.47 -4.60
CA ALA A 163 6.45 -15.29 -5.11
C ALA A 163 6.48 -15.22 -6.64
N MET A 164 7.62 -15.52 -7.26
CA MET A 164 7.76 -15.56 -8.71
C MET A 164 6.88 -16.64 -9.35
N VAL A 165 6.85 -17.84 -8.77
CA VAL A 165 6.02 -18.96 -9.26
C VAL A 165 4.52 -18.63 -9.13
N LEU A 166 4.11 -18.07 -8.00
CA LEU A 166 2.71 -17.68 -7.78
C LEU A 166 2.26 -16.50 -8.65
N ALA A 167 3.15 -15.56 -8.90
CA ALA A 167 2.88 -14.43 -9.79
C ALA A 167 2.89 -14.82 -11.28
N HIS A 168 3.54 -15.94 -11.61
CA HIS A 168 3.66 -16.39 -13.00
C HIS A 168 2.34 -16.93 -13.53
N ARG A 169 1.71 -16.15 -14.40
CA ARG A 169 0.51 -16.58 -15.12
C ARG A 169 0.93 -17.35 -16.37
N GLN A 170 0.77 -18.66 -16.37
CA GLN A 170 0.90 -19.45 -17.59
C GLN A 170 -0.21 -19.08 -18.57
N ARG A 171 0.17 -18.72 -19.77
CA ARG A 171 -0.78 -18.58 -20.88
C ARG A 171 -1.19 -19.97 -21.36
N ILE A 172 -2.45 -20.29 -21.16
CA ILE A 172 -3.05 -21.49 -21.74
C ILE A 172 -3.34 -21.17 -23.21
N GLY A 173 -2.46 -21.56 -24.12
CA GLY A 173 -2.59 -21.36 -25.55
C GLY A 173 -1.38 -20.69 -26.21
N GLU A 174 -1.25 -20.90 -27.52
CA GLU A 174 -0.17 -20.30 -28.32
C GLU A 174 -0.24 -18.77 -28.35
N LYS A 175 0.93 -18.13 -28.29
CA LYS A 175 1.04 -16.68 -28.44
C LYS A 175 0.64 -16.31 -29.86
N ARG A 176 -0.55 -15.78 -30.04
CA ARG A 176 -1.03 -15.30 -31.32
C ARG A 176 -0.20 -14.10 -31.77
N SER A 177 0.36 -14.20 -32.99
CA SER A 177 1.08 -13.10 -33.63
C SER A 177 0.10 -12.07 -34.20
N GLN A 178 0.60 -10.88 -34.56
CA GLN A 178 -0.23 -9.90 -35.27
C GLN A 178 -0.78 -10.45 -36.61
N LYS A 179 -0.01 -11.30 -37.26
CA LYS A 179 -0.42 -11.98 -38.48
C LYS A 179 -1.63 -12.89 -38.23
N ASP A 180 -1.61 -13.68 -37.16
CA ASP A 180 -2.71 -14.59 -36.82
C ASP A 180 -3.99 -13.81 -36.49
N TRP A 181 -3.86 -12.66 -35.79
CA TRP A 181 -4.98 -11.76 -35.53
C TRP A 181 -5.54 -11.15 -36.81
N SER A 182 -4.67 -10.73 -37.73
CA SER A 182 -5.09 -10.17 -39.00
C SER A 182 -5.79 -11.24 -39.89
N GLN A 183 -5.19 -12.42 -40.00
CA GLN A 183 -5.78 -13.53 -40.74
C GLN A 183 -7.13 -13.97 -40.17
N ARG A 184 -7.26 -13.95 -38.84
CA ARG A 184 -8.51 -14.28 -38.16
C ARG A 184 -9.60 -13.25 -38.48
N ARG A 185 -9.30 -11.94 -38.38
CA ARG A 185 -10.26 -10.87 -38.72
C ARG A 185 -10.74 -10.98 -40.19
N ILE A 186 -9.84 -11.26 -41.12
CA ILE A 186 -10.18 -11.44 -42.52
C ILE A 186 -11.07 -12.70 -42.71
N ARG A 187 -10.76 -13.77 -41.99
CA ARG A 187 -11.49 -15.04 -42.12
C ARG A 187 -12.89 -14.96 -41.49
N GLU A 188 -13.01 -14.28 -40.35
CA GLU A 188 -14.29 -14.04 -39.64
C GLU A 188 -15.13 -12.97 -40.36
N ASN A 189 -14.52 -12.12 -41.17
CA ASN A 189 -15.15 -11.03 -41.95
C ASN A 189 -16.05 -10.09 -41.12
N GLU A 190 -15.79 -10.01 -39.83
CA GLU A 190 -16.62 -9.22 -38.89
C GLU A 190 -16.06 -7.80 -38.74
N PHE A 191 -14.76 -7.65 -38.52
CA PHE A 191 -14.06 -6.36 -38.40
C PHE A 191 -12.72 -6.41 -39.09
N VAL A 192 -12.70 -6.44 -40.44
CA VAL A 192 -11.47 -6.58 -41.25
C VAL A 192 -10.49 -5.43 -40.98
N SER A 193 -10.96 -4.20 -40.86
CA SER A 193 -10.15 -3.01 -40.58
C SER A 193 -9.72 -2.87 -39.11
N GLY A 194 -10.28 -3.66 -38.20
CA GLY A 194 -10.11 -3.57 -36.76
C GLY A 194 -11.32 -2.94 -36.09
N LEU A 195 -11.25 -2.84 -34.77
CA LEU A 195 -12.30 -2.21 -33.98
C LEU A 195 -12.23 -0.68 -34.16
N PRO A 196 -13.37 0.03 -34.12
CA PRO A 196 -13.38 1.47 -34.17
C PRO A 196 -12.63 2.06 -32.96
N VAL A 197 -11.99 3.19 -33.16
CA VAL A 197 -11.34 3.96 -32.09
C VAL A 197 -12.38 4.71 -31.26
N PRO A 198 -12.07 5.08 -29.99
CA PRO A 198 -12.95 5.95 -29.21
C PRO A 198 -13.35 7.21 -29.95
N GLY A 199 -14.53 7.75 -29.67
CA GLY A 199 -15.06 8.95 -30.28
C GLY A 199 -14.30 10.19 -29.84
N VAL A 200 -14.33 11.21 -30.71
CA VAL A 200 -13.74 12.53 -30.47
C VAL A 200 -14.83 13.57 -30.63
N TYR A 201 -15.04 14.39 -29.62
CA TYR A 201 -15.94 15.54 -29.68
C TYR A 201 -15.13 16.85 -29.73
N ALA A 202 -15.74 17.94 -30.15
CA ALA A 202 -15.06 19.22 -30.35
C ALA A 202 -14.27 19.70 -29.10
N ARG A 203 -14.74 19.39 -27.91
CA ARG A 203 -14.11 19.77 -26.63
C ARG A 203 -13.60 18.57 -25.82
N HIS A 204 -13.75 17.36 -26.34
CA HIS A 204 -13.50 16.16 -25.55
C HIS A 204 -12.88 15.05 -26.41
N ASN A 205 -11.79 14.49 -25.92
CA ASN A 205 -11.11 13.34 -26.52
C ASN A 205 -10.67 12.41 -25.39
N ALA A 206 -11.52 11.47 -25.04
CA ALA A 206 -11.26 10.55 -23.95
C ALA A 206 -11.55 9.11 -24.36
N VAL A 207 -10.84 8.18 -23.73
CA VAL A 207 -10.96 6.73 -23.99
C VAL A 207 -12.28 6.11 -23.52
N ASP A 208 -13.03 6.83 -22.70
CA ASP A 208 -14.36 6.49 -22.20
C ASP A 208 -15.51 6.94 -23.12
N THR A 209 -15.22 7.74 -24.14
CA THR A 209 -16.19 8.28 -25.07
C THR A 209 -16.41 7.31 -26.24
N PRO A 210 -17.61 6.77 -26.45
CA PRO A 210 -17.89 5.88 -27.57
C PRO A 210 -17.93 6.62 -28.92
N ALA A 211 -17.47 5.96 -29.98
CA ALA A 211 -17.66 6.46 -31.33
C ALA A 211 -19.15 6.40 -31.71
N LEU A 212 -19.59 7.35 -32.53
CA LEU A 212 -20.95 7.38 -33.05
C LEU A 212 -21.03 6.66 -34.42
N LEU A 213 -22.05 5.87 -34.60
CA LEU A 213 -22.43 5.33 -35.90
C LEU A 213 -23.07 6.41 -36.78
N PRO A 214 -23.21 6.19 -38.10
CA PRO A 214 -23.83 7.19 -38.98
C PRO A 214 -25.29 7.54 -38.62
N ASP A 215 -25.96 6.71 -37.86
CA ASP A 215 -27.31 6.92 -37.32
C ASP A 215 -27.32 7.72 -36.00
N GLY A 216 -26.14 8.13 -35.50
CA GLY A 216 -25.99 8.87 -34.25
C GLY A 216 -25.95 7.99 -32.99
N THR A 217 -26.09 6.67 -33.12
CA THR A 217 -26.03 5.77 -31.96
C THR A 217 -24.59 5.49 -31.53
N PRO A 218 -24.31 5.42 -30.21
CA PRO A 218 -22.98 5.10 -29.70
C PRO A 218 -22.62 3.62 -29.89
N THR A 219 -21.41 3.33 -30.41
CA THR A 219 -20.93 1.96 -30.54
C THR A 219 -20.12 1.50 -29.34
N SER A 220 -20.59 0.47 -28.66
CA SER A 220 -19.89 -0.13 -27.50
C SER A 220 -18.55 -0.78 -27.86
N LEU A 221 -18.31 -1.08 -29.14
CA LEU A 221 -17.08 -1.71 -29.62
C LEU A 221 -15.88 -0.77 -29.65
N SER A 222 -16.11 0.55 -29.56
CA SER A 222 -15.06 1.58 -29.55
C SER A 222 -14.44 1.80 -28.17
N VAL A 223 -15.11 1.35 -27.10
CA VAL A 223 -14.70 1.58 -25.73
C VAL A 223 -14.24 0.27 -25.08
N SER A 224 -13.28 0.36 -24.17
CA SER A 224 -12.75 -0.79 -23.43
C SER A 224 -13.84 -1.52 -22.62
N ARG A 225 -13.85 -2.86 -22.68
CA ARG A 225 -14.77 -3.69 -21.89
C ARG A 225 -14.64 -3.46 -20.37
N VAL A 226 -13.45 -3.03 -19.91
CA VAL A 226 -13.21 -2.72 -18.49
C VAL A 226 -13.98 -1.47 -18.08
N LEU A 227 -14.01 -0.44 -18.92
CA LEU A 227 -14.79 0.77 -18.67
C LEU A 227 -16.30 0.48 -18.72
N GLN A 228 -16.72 -0.38 -19.67
CA GLN A 228 -18.11 -0.85 -19.76
C GLN A 228 -18.55 -1.59 -18.49
N SER A 229 -17.74 -2.50 -17.99
CA SER A 229 -18.07 -3.27 -16.77
C SER A 229 -18.10 -2.43 -15.49
N ARG A 230 -17.47 -1.26 -15.52
CA ARG A 230 -17.44 -0.31 -14.39
C ARG A 230 -18.47 0.82 -14.52
N ASP A 231 -19.27 0.81 -15.58
CA ASP A 231 -20.23 1.87 -15.90
C ASP A 231 -19.59 3.27 -15.99
N GLN A 232 -18.35 3.31 -16.52
CA GLN A 232 -17.54 4.51 -16.66
C GLN A 232 -17.49 4.97 -18.13
N ILE A 233 -18.63 4.93 -18.83
CA ILE A 233 -18.74 5.36 -20.22
C ILE A 233 -19.43 6.73 -20.24
N GLY A 234 -18.76 7.70 -20.83
CA GLY A 234 -19.36 9.00 -21.13
C GLY A 234 -20.36 8.87 -22.28
N THR A 235 -21.61 9.24 -22.07
CA THR A 235 -22.60 9.33 -23.14
C THR A 235 -22.60 10.73 -23.74
N PRO A 236 -22.96 10.89 -25.03
CA PRO A 236 -23.10 12.23 -25.64
C PRO A 236 -24.00 13.16 -24.83
N ASP A 237 -25.10 12.65 -24.32
CA ASP A 237 -26.08 13.42 -23.53
C ASP A 237 -25.48 13.99 -22.23
N THR A 238 -24.54 13.27 -21.59
CA THR A 238 -23.86 13.73 -20.38
C THR A 238 -22.97 14.96 -20.66
N TYR A 239 -22.34 14.97 -21.83
CA TYR A 239 -21.49 16.08 -22.25
C TYR A 239 -22.31 17.28 -22.75
N HIS A 240 -23.42 17.06 -23.45
CA HIS A 240 -24.34 18.13 -23.86
C HIS A 240 -24.97 18.83 -22.66
N ALA A 241 -25.35 18.09 -21.63
CA ALA A 241 -25.87 18.70 -20.40
C ALA A 241 -24.84 19.60 -19.70
N ALA A 242 -23.57 19.15 -19.65
CA ALA A 242 -22.48 19.94 -19.07
C ALA A 242 -22.15 21.20 -19.94
N GLU A 243 -22.19 21.10 -21.27
CA GLU A 243 -21.98 22.19 -22.17
C GLU A 243 -23.10 23.24 -22.05
N GLN A 244 -24.35 22.83 -22.01
CA GLN A 244 -25.51 23.70 -21.81
C GLN A 244 -25.45 24.43 -20.45
N ALA A 245 -25.00 23.75 -19.40
CA ALA A 245 -24.83 24.38 -18.09
C ALA A 245 -23.78 25.51 -18.15
N ILE A 246 -22.66 25.30 -18.84
CA ILE A 246 -21.62 26.30 -19.02
C ILE A 246 -22.10 27.48 -19.91
N GLU A 247 -22.82 27.19 -20.98
CA GLU A 247 -23.40 28.23 -21.84
C GLU A 247 -24.39 29.11 -21.08
N ASN A 248 -25.25 28.52 -20.28
CA ASN A 248 -26.19 29.26 -19.43
C ASN A 248 -25.47 30.14 -18.39
N GLU A 249 -24.39 29.62 -17.75
CA GLU A 249 -23.56 30.44 -16.84
C GLU A 249 -22.88 31.62 -17.54
N ILE A 250 -22.42 31.43 -18.78
CA ILE A 250 -21.79 32.50 -19.57
C ILE A 250 -22.83 33.57 -19.94
N GLU A 251 -24.02 33.14 -20.34
CA GLU A 251 -25.10 34.07 -20.67
C GLU A 251 -25.59 34.86 -19.44
N GLU A 252 -25.75 34.21 -18.29
CA GLU A 252 -26.08 34.88 -17.03
C GLU A 252 -24.98 35.83 -16.55
N GLY A 253 -23.70 35.47 -16.75
CA GLY A 253 -22.56 36.32 -16.43
C GLY A 253 -22.42 37.54 -17.35
N SER A 254 -22.88 37.43 -18.61
CA SER A 254 -22.85 38.51 -19.59
C SER A 254 -23.98 39.55 -19.41
N GLN A 255 -25.02 39.21 -18.65
CA GLN A 255 -26.16 40.08 -18.34
C GLN A 255 -25.98 40.90 -17.05
N ARG A 256 -24.90 40.71 -16.31
CA ARG A 256 -24.47 41.49 -15.14
C ARG A 256 -23.39 42.47 -15.49
#